data_71be7ae1ab7504464ee84e4e589d4620
#
_entry.id   71be7ae1ab7504464ee84e4e589d4620
#
_cell.length_a   1.000
_cell.length_b   1.000
_cell.length_c   1.000
_cell.angle_alpha   90.00
_cell.angle_beta   90.00
_cell.angle_gamma   90.00
#
_symmetry.space_group_name_H-M   'P 1'
#
loop_
_entity.id
_entity.type
_entity.pdbx_description
1 polymer ?
#
loop_
_entity_poly.entity_id
_entity_poly.type
_entity_poly.pdbx_seq_one_letter_code
_entity_poly.pdbx_strand_id
1 'polypeptide(L)'
;MSSPLASLNRRDFLAASALGVTGIVGMHTATAAVAQEQAVRVEGALGKRPRVAAINSIYRLRSHAYHIAGRFIHGYTRNGFHHQPPFELVRMWNHQQPENDLGPSVCKAHGIELAKSIPETLGGKNGLDVDAVLLIIEHGDYPVNERGQVLYPRAEFFEQIVEVFQQAGRSVPVFVDKHLSHDHKRAAKMVATAKEMKFGLMAGSSLPVTWRRPEIEPVVGTPFQEAVVTFGFDRGSVEIYLFHALEVLQCMLERRAGGETGVKSVEFLQGDAVWKAGDDGRWSWRLANAALSRCASTNVGPVRENVLKPQAVLVEYLDGTRGAVLNLIEQTSEFAFAANIDGRTEPVSSCFYLPAPPGARFFDPLTYNIEKFFAAGTPPYPVERTLLTSTMTDLATLSQHQGGKVISGPALAVKYAAPQDSSFFRGPYIDAG
;
A
#
# COMPACT_ATOMS: atom_id res chain seq x y z
N MET A 1 -16.83 2.91 61.51
CA MET A 1 -17.31 1.55 61.24
C MET A 1 -16.98 1.24 59.82
N SER A 2 -15.86 0.58 59.64
CA SER A 2 -15.26 0.22 58.32
C SER A 2 -15.74 -1.16 57.93
N SER A 3 -16.28 -1.31 56.75
CA SER A 3 -16.63 -2.59 56.13
C SER A 3 -15.53 -3.02 55.16
N PRO A 4 -15.05 -4.26 55.22
CA PRO A 4 -13.95 -4.71 54.34
C PRO A 4 -14.48 -5.22 53.01
N LEU A 5 -13.89 -4.74 51.91
CA LEU A 5 -14.02 -5.32 50.57
C LEU A 5 -13.23 -6.64 50.50
N ALA A 6 -13.94 -7.74 50.35
CA ALA A 6 -13.34 -9.06 50.11
C ALA A 6 -12.80 -9.14 48.67
N SER A 7 -11.53 -9.49 48.55
CA SER A 7 -10.87 -9.80 47.30
C SER A 7 -11.35 -11.14 46.76
N LEU A 8 -12.03 -11.14 45.64
CA LEU A 8 -12.35 -12.35 44.85
C LEU A 8 -11.10 -12.85 44.12
N ASN A 9 -10.76 -14.10 44.41
CA ASN A 9 -9.59 -14.79 43.88
C ASN A 9 -9.93 -15.41 42.52
N ARG A 10 -8.98 -15.39 41.55
CA ARG A 10 -9.12 -15.91 40.18
C ARG A 10 -9.62 -17.36 40.07
N ARG A 11 -9.58 -18.14 41.16
CA ARG A 11 -10.05 -19.53 41.16
C ARG A 11 -11.58 -19.67 41.31
N ASP A 12 -12.26 -18.66 41.81
CA ASP A 12 -13.71 -18.72 42.03
C ASP A 12 -14.54 -18.36 40.82
N PHE A 13 -13.92 -17.78 39.79
CA PHE A 13 -14.56 -17.44 38.52
C PHE A 13 -14.73 -18.64 37.57
N LEU A 14 -13.97 -19.71 37.77
CA LEU A 14 -13.99 -20.90 36.88
C LEU A 14 -14.93 -22.03 37.40
N ALA A 15 -15.54 -21.88 38.57
CA ALA A 15 -16.38 -22.92 39.14
C ALA A 15 -17.90 -22.70 38.95
N ALA A 16 -18.33 -21.58 38.38
CA ALA A 16 -19.75 -21.22 38.23
C ALA A 16 -20.36 -21.52 36.84
N SER A 17 -19.66 -22.20 35.94
CA SER A 17 -20.12 -22.43 34.57
C SER A 17 -20.48 -23.90 34.25
N ALA A 18 -20.73 -24.72 35.25
CA ALA A 18 -21.08 -26.11 34.99
C ALA A 18 -22.37 -26.48 35.78
N LEU A 19 -23.55 -26.06 35.30
CA LEU A 19 -24.82 -26.76 35.56
C LEU A 19 -25.93 -26.20 34.63
N GLY A 20 -26.27 -26.97 33.65
CA GLY A 20 -27.65 -27.24 33.22
C GLY A 20 -28.33 -26.23 32.27
N VAL A 21 -28.36 -26.53 30.98
CA VAL A 21 -29.61 -26.53 30.19
C VAL A 21 -29.46 -27.54 29.04
N THR A 22 -30.13 -28.65 29.17
CA THR A 22 -30.49 -29.52 28.03
C THR A 22 -31.59 -28.83 27.21
N GLY A 23 -31.22 -28.21 26.12
CA GLY A 23 -32.14 -27.70 25.12
C GLY A 23 -31.71 -28.23 23.76
N ILE A 24 -32.53 -29.07 23.15
CA ILE A 24 -32.41 -29.52 21.75
C ILE A 24 -32.42 -28.30 20.87
N VAL A 25 -31.24 -27.89 20.41
CA VAL A 25 -31.09 -26.96 19.29
C VAL A 25 -30.45 -27.73 18.17
N GLY A 26 -31.21 -27.82 17.07
CA GLY A 26 -30.77 -28.45 15.86
C GLY A 26 -29.36 -27.97 15.49
N MET A 27 -28.47 -28.92 15.24
CA MET A 27 -27.20 -28.72 14.61
C MET A 27 -27.40 -28.11 13.20
N HIS A 28 -27.59 -26.82 13.15
CA HIS A 28 -27.03 -26.10 12.03
C HIS A 28 -25.54 -26.05 12.31
N THR A 29 -24.85 -27.04 11.78
CA THR A 29 -23.45 -26.93 11.48
C THR A 29 -23.32 -25.73 10.52
N ALA A 30 -23.23 -24.52 11.10
CA ALA A 30 -22.40 -23.52 10.47
C ALA A 30 -21.02 -24.19 10.39
N THR A 31 -20.81 -24.99 9.38
CA THR A 31 -19.53 -25.12 8.77
C THR A 31 -19.13 -23.67 8.55
N ALA A 32 -18.38 -23.08 9.52
CA ALA A 32 -17.39 -22.12 9.15
C ALA A 32 -16.66 -22.84 8.01
N ALA A 33 -17.08 -22.51 6.80
CA ALA A 33 -16.23 -22.56 5.66
C ALA A 33 -15.13 -21.56 6.05
N VAL A 34 -14.17 -22.03 6.86
CA VAL A 34 -12.79 -21.76 6.60
C VAL A 34 -12.74 -22.15 5.14
N ALA A 35 -12.94 -21.15 4.27
CA ALA A 35 -12.52 -21.25 2.92
C ALA A 35 -11.08 -21.68 3.10
N GLN A 36 -10.84 -22.97 3.02
CA GLN A 36 -9.55 -23.51 2.72
C GLN A 36 -9.25 -22.79 1.42
N GLU A 37 -8.66 -21.62 1.59
CA GLU A 37 -8.00 -20.93 0.50
C GLU A 37 -7.04 -22.00 0.04
N GLN A 38 -7.48 -22.76 -0.95
CA GLN A 38 -6.63 -23.74 -1.58
C GLN A 38 -5.39 -22.95 -1.85
N ALA A 39 -4.32 -23.25 -1.10
CA ALA A 39 -3.00 -22.86 -1.54
C ALA A 39 -3.06 -23.12 -3.03
N VAL A 40 -2.92 -22.07 -3.83
CA VAL A 40 -2.79 -22.23 -5.27
C VAL A 40 -1.54 -23.08 -5.37
N ARG A 41 -1.75 -24.38 -5.31
CA ARG A 41 -0.76 -25.32 -5.79
C ARG A 41 -0.74 -25.01 -7.27
N VAL A 42 0.20 -24.17 -7.65
CA VAL A 42 0.75 -24.23 -8.97
C VAL A 42 1.51 -25.55 -8.98
N GLU A 43 0.75 -26.66 -9.03
CA GLU A 43 1.22 -27.92 -9.53
C GLU A 43 1.39 -27.69 -11.03
N GLY A 44 2.42 -26.92 -11.36
CA GLY A 44 3.03 -27.05 -12.65
C GLY A 44 3.40 -28.51 -12.77
N ALA A 45 2.90 -29.20 -13.78
CA ALA A 45 3.30 -30.55 -14.14
C ALA A 45 4.81 -30.70 -13.88
N LEU A 46 5.15 -31.58 -12.93
CA LEU A 46 6.51 -32.01 -12.53
C LEU A 46 7.62 -31.12 -13.09
N GLY A 47 7.97 -30.02 -12.41
CA GLY A 47 9.04 -29.27 -12.96
C GLY A 47 9.42 -27.97 -12.27
N LYS A 48 9.56 -26.97 -13.01
CA LYS A 48 10.25 -25.76 -12.60
C LYS A 48 9.24 -24.74 -12.07
N ARG A 49 9.54 -24.18 -10.88
CA ARG A 49 8.82 -23.02 -10.36
C ARG A 49 8.94 -21.86 -11.37
N PRO A 50 7.86 -21.06 -11.58
CA PRO A 50 7.95 -19.89 -12.45
C PRO A 50 9.09 -18.94 -12.00
N ARG A 51 9.80 -18.40 -12.97
CA ARG A 51 11.06 -17.66 -12.79
C ARG A 51 10.78 -16.17 -12.66
N VAL A 52 11.29 -15.57 -11.60
CA VAL A 52 11.14 -14.12 -11.33
C VAL A 52 12.48 -13.42 -11.45
N ALA A 53 12.48 -12.25 -12.06
CA ALA A 53 13.60 -11.31 -12.08
C ALA A 53 13.34 -10.14 -11.14
N ALA A 54 14.35 -9.68 -10.39
CA ALA A 54 14.28 -8.46 -9.59
C ALA A 54 15.22 -7.38 -10.13
N ILE A 55 14.66 -6.22 -10.43
CA ILE A 55 15.35 -5.01 -10.85
C ILE A 55 15.21 -4.00 -9.71
N ASN A 56 16.32 -3.69 -9.03
CA ASN A 56 16.32 -2.89 -7.82
C ASN A 56 17.14 -1.62 -7.97
N SER A 57 16.79 -0.58 -7.22
CA SER A 57 17.71 0.54 -7.01
C SER A 57 18.92 0.12 -6.17
N ILE A 58 18.66 -0.57 -5.06
CA ILE A 58 19.66 -1.05 -4.09
C ILE A 58 19.06 -2.21 -3.28
N TYR A 59 19.88 -3.21 -2.92
CA TYR A 59 19.47 -4.31 -2.04
C TYR A 59 20.26 -4.27 -0.73
N ARG A 60 19.83 -3.47 0.22
CA ARG A 60 20.45 -3.35 1.56
C ARG A 60 19.44 -3.65 2.65
N LEU A 61 19.93 -3.86 3.88
CA LEU A 61 19.07 -4.09 5.04
C LEU A 61 17.97 -3.03 5.14
N ARG A 62 16.72 -3.49 5.25
CA ARG A 62 15.50 -2.67 5.34
C ARG A 62 15.18 -1.82 4.09
N SER A 63 15.83 -2.05 2.94
CA SER A 63 15.37 -1.48 1.69
C SER A 63 14.07 -2.17 1.21
N HIS A 64 13.33 -1.54 0.32
CA HIS A 64 12.14 -2.16 -0.27
C HIS A 64 12.50 -3.46 -1.01
N ALA A 65 13.62 -3.49 -1.73
CA ALA A 65 14.10 -4.72 -2.36
C ALA A 65 14.39 -5.83 -1.33
N TYR A 66 15.01 -5.50 -0.19
CA TYR A 66 15.20 -6.45 0.91
C TYR A 66 13.86 -7.00 1.41
N HIS A 67 12.84 -6.15 1.53
CA HIS A 67 11.53 -6.57 2.02
C HIS A 67 10.70 -7.31 0.97
N ILE A 68 10.72 -6.90 -0.30
CA ILE A 68 9.88 -7.49 -1.35
C ILE A 68 10.59 -8.68 -2.00
N ALA A 69 11.73 -8.46 -2.67
CA ALA A 69 12.48 -9.54 -3.32
C ALA A 69 13.02 -10.57 -2.30
N GLY A 70 13.41 -10.10 -1.10
CA GLY A 70 13.82 -10.96 -0.01
C GLY A 70 12.76 -11.96 0.43
N ARG A 71 11.47 -11.63 0.33
CA ARG A 71 10.37 -12.57 0.63
C ARG A 71 10.24 -13.68 -0.40
N PHE A 72 10.62 -13.45 -1.64
CA PHE A 72 10.73 -14.51 -2.65
C PHE A 72 11.91 -15.44 -2.38
N ILE A 73 12.94 -14.96 -1.69
CA ILE A 73 14.13 -15.76 -1.32
C ILE A 73 13.87 -16.56 -0.03
N HIS A 74 13.42 -15.88 1.03
CA HIS A 74 13.37 -16.42 2.39
C HIS A 74 11.96 -16.82 2.83
N GLY A 75 10.94 -16.54 2.04
CA GLY A 75 9.55 -16.65 2.48
C GLY A 75 9.15 -15.55 3.49
N TYR A 76 7.95 -15.68 4.01
CA TYR A 76 7.38 -14.77 5.01
C TYR A 76 6.30 -15.47 5.84
N THR A 77 5.78 -14.80 6.87
CA THR A 77 4.73 -15.37 7.71
C THR A 77 3.35 -15.11 7.11
N ARG A 78 2.57 -16.18 6.95
CA ARG A 78 1.15 -16.09 6.55
C ARG A 78 0.30 -16.92 7.52
N ASN A 79 -0.73 -16.32 8.11
CA ASN A 79 -1.62 -16.97 9.07
C ASN A 79 -0.86 -17.70 10.21
N GLY A 80 0.24 -17.13 10.69
CA GLY A 80 1.09 -17.71 11.73
C GLY A 80 2.06 -18.80 11.27
N PHE A 81 2.10 -19.15 9.98
CA PHE A 81 2.98 -20.16 9.41
C PHE A 81 3.98 -19.57 8.42
N HIS A 82 5.13 -20.21 8.29
CA HIS A 82 6.08 -19.88 7.23
C HIS A 82 5.47 -20.21 5.86
N HIS A 83 5.44 -19.23 4.98
CA HIS A 83 4.99 -19.35 3.60
C HIS A 83 6.15 -19.06 2.66
N GLN A 84 6.46 -19.99 1.76
CA GLN A 84 7.43 -19.82 0.69
C GLN A 84 6.68 -19.55 -0.61
N PRO A 85 6.92 -18.40 -1.27
CA PRO A 85 6.32 -18.12 -2.57
C PRO A 85 6.56 -19.26 -3.57
N PRO A 86 5.55 -19.66 -4.38
CA PRO A 86 5.70 -20.73 -5.37
C PRO A 86 6.47 -20.27 -6.62
N PHE A 87 7.33 -19.30 -6.48
CA PHE A 87 8.15 -18.68 -7.52
C PHE A 87 9.63 -18.81 -7.17
N GLU A 88 10.47 -18.75 -8.17
CA GLU A 88 11.93 -18.77 -8.01
C GLU A 88 12.53 -17.44 -8.46
N LEU A 89 13.18 -16.72 -7.55
CA LEU A 89 13.96 -15.55 -7.92
C LEU A 89 15.28 -16.02 -8.54
N VAL A 90 15.40 -15.88 -9.85
CA VAL A 90 16.53 -16.46 -10.59
C VAL A 90 17.62 -15.45 -10.91
N ARG A 91 17.26 -14.17 -11.07
CA ARG A 91 18.21 -13.08 -11.37
C ARG A 91 17.85 -11.82 -10.60
N MET A 92 18.91 -11.08 -10.24
CA MET A 92 18.80 -9.79 -9.58
C MET A 92 19.77 -8.81 -10.22
N TRP A 93 19.33 -7.58 -10.42
CA TRP A 93 20.18 -6.45 -10.77
C TRP A 93 19.95 -5.30 -9.80
N ASN A 94 21.02 -4.75 -9.26
CA ASN A 94 21.01 -3.57 -8.40
C ASN A 94 21.68 -2.42 -9.14
N HIS A 95 20.94 -1.33 -9.38
CA HIS A 95 21.48 -0.15 -10.07
C HIS A 95 22.64 0.46 -9.30
N GLN A 96 22.53 0.50 -7.97
CA GLN A 96 23.58 1.00 -7.10
C GLN A 96 24.06 -0.12 -6.15
N GLN A 97 25.37 -0.21 -5.99
CA GLN A 97 26.01 -1.22 -5.15
C GLN A 97 27.02 -0.53 -4.20
N PRO A 98 26.54 0.28 -3.22
CA PRO A 98 27.41 0.83 -2.20
C PRO A 98 27.95 -0.28 -1.27
N GLU A 99 28.87 0.05 -0.40
CA GLU A 99 29.53 -0.90 0.52
C GLU A 99 28.53 -1.74 1.34
N ASN A 100 27.38 -1.18 1.67
CA ASN A 100 26.31 -1.87 2.42
C ASN A 100 25.28 -2.58 1.53
N ASP A 101 25.51 -2.72 0.22
CA ASP A 101 24.66 -3.55 -0.65
C ASP A 101 24.87 -5.03 -0.35
N LEU A 102 23.78 -5.74 -0.05
CA LEU A 102 23.79 -7.16 0.27
C LEU A 102 23.55 -8.04 -0.97
N GLY A 103 23.26 -7.44 -2.12
CA GLY A 103 22.93 -8.16 -3.35
C GLY A 103 23.96 -9.22 -3.72
N PRO A 104 25.27 -8.90 -3.81
CA PRO A 104 26.29 -9.88 -4.18
C PRO A 104 26.34 -11.09 -3.24
N SER A 105 26.28 -10.86 -1.93
CA SER A 105 26.35 -11.94 -0.93
C SER A 105 25.11 -12.81 -0.93
N VAL A 106 23.93 -12.20 -1.02
CA VAL A 106 22.63 -12.90 -1.07
C VAL A 106 22.50 -13.70 -2.36
N CYS A 107 22.83 -13.13 -3.50
CA CYS A 107 22.83 -13.83 -4.79
C CYS A 107 23.73 -15.07 -4.75
N LYS A 108 24.95 -14.93 -4.24
CA LYS A 108 25.89 -16.05 -4.08
C LYS A 108 25.35 -17.15 -3.14
N ALA A 109 24.77 -16.76 -2.00
CA ALA A 109 24.27 -17.70 -1.00
C ALA A 109 23.05 -18.51 -1.49
N HIS A 110 22.23 -17.92 -2.36
CA HIS A 110 20.99 -18.54 -2.82
C HIS A 110 21.01 -18.99 -4.30
N GLY A 111 22.15 -18.96 -4.96
CA GLY A 111 22.28 -19.39 -6.37
C GLY A 111 21.55 -18.49 -7.36
N ILE A 112 21.33 -17.22 -6.98
CA ILE A 112 20.71 -16.20 -7.82
C ILE A 112 21.80 -15.54 -8.68
N GLU A 113 21.56 -15.38 -9.96
CA GLU A 113 22.48 -14.69 -10.86
C GLU A 113 22.44 -13.17 -10.62
N LEU A 114 23.57 -12.58 -10.23
CA LEU A 114 23.71 -11.13 -10.15
C LEU A 114 24.05 -10.58 -11.55
N ALA A 115 23.04 -10.06 -12.23
CA ALA A 115 23.14 -9.49 -13.56
C ALA A 115 23.81 -8.10 -13.57
N LYS A 116 24.26 -7.64 -14.74
CA LYS A 116 24.95 -6.35 -14.92
C LYS A 116 24.07 -5.30 -15.59
N SER A 117 22.90 -5.69 -16.09
CA SER A 117 21.97 -4.80 -16.78
C SER A 117 20.55 -5.35 -16.74
N ILE A 118 19.56 -4.52 -17.04
CA ILE A 118 18.16 -4.93 -17.15
C ILE A 118 17.95 -6.00 -18.23
N PRO A 119 18.48 -5.87 -19.46
CA PRO A 119 18.39 -6.94 -20.46
C PRO A 119 18.98 -8.28 -19.96
N GLU A 120 20.13 -8.26 -19.31
CA GLU A 120 20.75 -9.48 -18.76
C GLU A 120 19.88 -10.11 -17.66
N THR A 121 19.27 -9.28 -16.82
CA THR A 121 18.34 -9.74 -15.74
C THR A 121 17.12 -10.46 -16.33
N LEU A 122 16.66 -10.06 -17.50
CA LEU A 122 15.48 -10.63 -18.16
C LEU A 122 15.79 -11.83 -19.06
N GLY A 123 17.06 -12.13 -19.33
CA GLY A 123 17.46 -13.30 -20.13
C GLY A 123 18.68 -13.10 -21.01
N GLY A 124 19.12 -11.87 -21.21
CA GLY A 124 20.31 -11.52 -21.99
C GLY A 124 20.24 -12.03 -23.42
N LYS A 125 21.30 -12.73 -23.89
CA LYS A 125 21.40 -13.26 -25.25
C LYS A 125 20.35 -14.32 -25.59
N ASN A 126 19.72 -14.93 -24.59
CA ASN A 126 18.68 -15.94 -24.76
C ASN A 126 17.28 -15.32 -24.92
N GLY A 127 17.20 -14.00 -24.99
CA GLY A 127 15.93 -13.26 -25.01
C GLY A 127 15.26 -13.29 -23.61
N LEU A 128 13.95 -13.08 -23.57
CA LEU A 128 13.17 -13.10 -22.33
C LEU A 128 13.01 -14.53 -21.81
N ASP A 129 13.59 -14.87 -20.65
CA ASP A 129 13.55 -16.22 -20.09
C ASP A 129 13.06 -16.23 -18.61
N VAL A 130 12.28 -15.21 -18.24
CA VAL A 130 11.58 -15.12 -16.96
C VAL A 130 10.08 -15.06 -17.18
N ASP A 131 9.30 -15.37 -16.13
CA ASP A 131 7.84 -15.43 -16.15
C ASP A 131 7.19 -14.23 -15.46
N ALA A 132 7.97 -13.46 -14.67
CA ALA A 132 7.50 -12.23 -14.02
C ALA A 132 8.68 -11.32 -13.64
N VAL A 133 8.39 -10.03 -13.44
CA VAL A 133 9.38 -8.99 -13.11
C VAL A 133 8.96 -8.19 -11.89
N LEU A 134 9.88 -8.05 -10.93
CA LEU A 134 9.81 -7.10 -9.82
C LEU A 134 10.64 -5.86 -10.18
N LEU A 135 10.03 -4.68 -10.28
CA LEU A 135 10.70 -3.40 -10.46
C LEU A 135 10.60 -2.61 -9.15
N ILE A 136 11.68 -2.62 -8.35
CA ILE A 136 11.71 -2.10 -6.98
C ILE A 136 12.73 -0.95 -6.90
N ILE A 137 12.30 0.24 -7.31
CA ILE A 137 13.17 1.41 -7.40
C ILE A 137 12.81 2.39 -6.28
N GLU A 138 13.29 2.05 -5.10
CA GLU A 138 13.12 2.83 -3.88
C GLU A 138 14.39 2.75 -3.05
N HIS A 139 14.77 3.85 -2.39
CA HIS A 139 16.06 4.08 -1.76
C HIS A 139 17.21 4.22 -2.80
N GLY A 140 18.40 4.44 -2.30
CA GLY A 140 19.55 4.81 -3.12
C GLY A 140 19.77 6.32 -3.13
N ASP A 141 20.79 6.74 -3.84
CA ASP A 141 21.19 8.14 -3.98
C ASP A 141 20.77 8.63 -5.38
N TYR A 142 19.73 9.44 -5.42
CA TYR A 142 19.16 9.99 -6.64
C TYR A 142 18.97 11.51 -6.52
N PRO A 143 19.08 12.26 -7.62
CA PRO A 143 18.86 13.69 -7.60
C PRO A 143 17.46 14.05 -7.08
N VAL A 144 17.36 15.22 -6.49
CA VAL A 144 16.09 15.82 -6.07
C VAL A 144 15.84 17.04 -6.96
N ASN A 145 14.63 17.18 -7.48
CA ASN A 145 14.28 18.33 -8.30
C ASN A 145 13.86 19.54 -7.45
N GLU A 146 13.58 20.67 -8.11
CA GLU A 146 13.15 21.92 -7.46
C GLU A 146 11.85 21.83 -6.65
N ARG A 147 11.04 20.80 -6.90
CA ARG A 147 9.80 20.51 -6.16
C ARG A 147 10.03 19.57 -4.97
N GLY A 148 11.29 19.19 -4.69
CA GLY A 148 11.63 18.27 -3.62
C GLY A 148 11.35 16.79 -3.93
N GLN A 149 11.05 16.43 -5.18
CA GLN A 149 10.81 15.05 -5.59
C GLN A 149 12.12 14.33 -5.89
N VAL A 150 12.27 13.10 -5.38
CA VAL A 150 13.41 12.24 -5.71
C VAL A 150 13.21 11.65 -7.10
N LEU A 151 14.18 11.86 -7.99
CA LEU A 151 14.10 11.44 -9.40
C LEU A 151 14.47 9.96 -9.56
N TYR A 152 13.68 9.08 -8.96
CA TYR A 152 13.84 7.65 -9.14
C TYR A 152 13.58 7.25 -10.60
N PRO A 153 14.49 6.51 -11.27
CA PRO A 153 14.40 6.16 -12.70
C PRO A 153 13.43 5.00 -12.99
N ARG A 154 12.22 5.02 -12.36
CA ARG A 154 11.23 3.94 -12.54
C ARG A 154 10.73 3.83 -13.98
N ALA A 155 10.40 4.97 -14.57
CA ALA A 155 9.90 5.00 -15.94
C ALA A 155 10.98 4.61 -16.94
N GLU A 156 12.22 5.06 -16.73
CA GLU A 156 13.38 4.71 -17.57
C GLU A 156 13.69 3.21 -17.52
N PHE A 157 13.60 2.61 -16.36
CA PHE A 157 13.84 1.17 -16.21
C PHE A 157 12.67 0.35 -16.73
N PHE A 158 11.44 0.84 -16.56
CA PHE A 158 10.28 0.22 -17.18
C PHE A 158 10.36 0.26 -18.72
N GLU A 159 10.83 1.35 -19.32
CA GLU A 159 11.06 1.45 -20.76
C GLU A 159 12.09 0.39 -21.24
N GLN A 160 13.18 0.17 -20.51
CA GLN A 160 14.15 -0.88 -20.83
C GLN A 160 13.55 -2.30 -20.73
N ILE A 161 12.66 -2.54 -19.75
CA ILE A 161 11.91 -3.82 -19.67
C ILE A 161 11.05 -4.00 -20.92
N VAL A 162 10.34 -2.95 -21.33
CA VAL A 162 9.47 -2.94 -22.51
C VAL A 162 10.27 -3.20 -23.79
N GLU A 163 11.45 -2.62 -23.93
CA GLU A 163 12.35 -2.89 -25.07
C GLU A 163 12.73 -4.38 -25.18
N VAL A 164 13.02 -5.03 -24.05
CA VAL A 164 13.30 -6.48 -24.03
C VAL A 164 12.05 -7.27 -24.43
N PHE A 165 10.86 -6.88 -23.96
CA PHE A 165 9.61 -7.53 -24.35
C PHE A 165 9.34 -7.40 -25.85
N GLN A 166 9.56 -6.24 -26.44
CA GLN A 166 9.42 -5.99 -27.87
C GLN A 166 10.38 -6.85 -28.69
N GLN A 167 11.66 -6.93 -28.28
CA GLN A 167 12.67 -7.75 -28.93
C GLN A 167 12.36 -9.25 -28.85
N ALA A 168 11.77 -9.68 -27.72
CA ALA A 168 11.40 -11.09 -27.50
C ALA A 168 10.07 -11.49 -28.15
N GLY A 169 9.28 -10.52 -28.64
CA GLY A 169 7.95 -10.77 -29.21
C GLY A 169 6.92 -11.30 -28.17
N ARG A 170 7.23 -11.21 -26.88
CA ARG A 170 6.35 -11.59 -25.78
C ARG A 170 6.59 -10.73 -24.55
N SER A 171 5.61 -10.67 -23.64
CA SER A 171 5.68 -9.95 -22.40
C SER A 171 5.28 -10.84 -21.22
N VAL A 172 5.64 -10.42 -20.01
CA VAL A 172 5.30 -11.08 -18.75
C VAL A 172 4.77 -10.05 -17.74
N PRO A 173 4.06 -10.47 -16.67
CA PRO A 173 3.59 -9.57 -15.62
C PRO A 173 4.72 -8.77 -14.97
N VAL A 174 4.48 -7.48 -14.72
CA VAL A 174 5.42 -6.55 -14.07
C VAL A 174 4.79 -5.94 -12.83
N PHE A 175 5.43 -6.09 -11.68
CA PHE A 175 5.12 -5.34 -10.48
C PHE A 175 6.06 -4.14 -10.35
N VAL A 176 5.50 -2.96 -10.06
CA VAL A 176 6.24 -1.71 -9.79
C VAL A 176 5.99 -1.27 -8.36
N ASP A 177 7.04 -1.20 -7.56
CA ASP A 177 6.96 -0.76 -6.17
C ASP A 177 6.65 0.74 -6.06
N LYS A 178 5.70 1.08 -5.21
CA LYS A 178 5.19 2.43 -4.91
C LYS A 178 4.54 3.13 -6.10
N HIS A 179 4.75 4.47 -6.23
CA HIS A 179 4.20 5.22 -7.33
C HIS A 179 4.93 4.91 -8.66
N LEU A 180 4.20 5.00 -9.73
CA LEU A 180 4.71 4.64 -11.06
C LEU A 180 5.88 5.54 -11.50
N SER A 181 5.76 6.85 -11.27
CA SER A 181 6.80 7.83 -11.59
C SER A 181 6.58 9.11 -10.79
N HIS A 182 7.64 9.91 -10.60
CA HIS A 182 7.57 11.27 -10.08
C HIS A 182 6.89 12.26 -11.06
N ASP A 183 6.70 11.85 -12.30
CA ASP A 183 6.03 12.60 -13.37
C ASP A 183 4.76 11.87 -13.82
N HIS A 184 3.60 12.52 -13.70
CA HIS A 184 2.30 11.92 -14.02
C HIS A 184 2.14 11.53 -15.50
N LYS A 185 2.82 12.23 -16.43
CA LYS A 185 2.75 11.91 -17.87
C LYS A 185 3.52 10.62 -18.16
N ARG A 186 4.67 10.44 -17.52
CA ARG A 186 5.43 9.19 -17.57
C ARG A 186 4.65 8.04 -16.95
N ALA A 187 4.03 8.26 -15.78
CA ALA A 187 3.16 7.28 -15.15
C ALA A 187 2.02 6.83 -16.10
N ALA A 188 1.35 7.78 -16.74
CA ALA A 188 0.31 7.50 -17.73
C ALA A 188 0.83 6.70 -18.94
N LYS A 189 2.05 7.03 -19.43
CA LYS A 189 2.70 6.30 -20.52
C LYS A 189 2.98 4.84 -20.13
N MET A 190 3.47 4.57 -18.91
CA MET A 190 3.72 3.21 -18.43
C MET A 190 2.43 2.36 -18.46
N VAL A 191 1.32 2.91 -17.95
CA VAL A 191 0.02 2.22 -17.96
C VAL A 191 -0.51 2.01 -19.38
N ALA A 192 -0.39 3.02 -20.26
CA ALA A 192 -0.80 2.92 -21.66
C ALA A 192 0.00 1.84 -22.40
N THR A 193 1.33 1.81 -22.23
CA THR A 193 2.21 0.81 -22.84
C THR A 193 1.86 -0.61 -22.38
N ALA A 194 1.61 -0.82 -21.09
CA ALA A 194 1.21 -2.14 -20.56
C ALA A 194 -0.11 -2.62 -21.18
N LYS A 195 -1.08 -1.71 -21.35
CA LYS A 195 -2.36 -2.01 -22.02
C LYS A 195 -2.19 -2.34 -23.50
N GLU A 196 -1.41 -1.53 -24.21
CA GLU A 196 -1.13 -1.73 -25.64
C GLU A 196 -0.45 -3.09 -25.88
N MET A 197 0.56 -3.41 -25.08
CA MET A 197 1.29 -4.67 -25.17
C MET A 197 0.58 -5.85 -24.48
N LYS A 198 -0.57 -5.61 -23.84
CA LYS A 198 -1.45 -6.62 -23.21
C LYS A 198 -0.76 -7.45 -22.14
N PHE A 199 0.10 -6.86 -21.32
CA PHE A 199 0.65 -7.53 -20.15
C PHE A 199 0.10 -6.95 -18.85
N GLY A 200 0.04 -7.77 -17.81
CA GLY A 200 -0.39 -7.35 -16.48
C GLY A 200 0.61 -6.35 -15.88
N LEU A 201 0.10 -5.22 -15.40
CA LEU A 201 0.87 -4.24 -14.64
C LEU A 201 0.19 -4.03 -13.28
N MET A 202 0.90 -4.34 -12.21
CA MET A 202 0.49 -4.05 -10.84
C MET A 202 1.46 -3.02 -10.25
N ALA A 203 0.95 -2.02 -9.56
CA ALA A 203 1.78 -1.05 -8.87
C ALA A 203 1.14 -0.60 -7.56
N GLY A 204 1.93 -0.02 -6.66
CA GLY A 204 1.47 0.52 -5.40
C GLY A 204 2.27 0.04 -4.20
N SER A 205 1.89 0.52 -3.02
CA SER A 205 2.53 0.16 -1.76
C SER A 205 1.73 -0.87 -0.96
N SER A 206 2.27 -1.20 0.21
CA SER A 206 1.62 -2.11 1.15
C SER A 206 0.37 -1.52 1.83
N LEU A 207 0.21 -0.19 1.86
CA LEU A 207 -0.84 0.46 2.65
C LEU A 207 -2.26 -0.01 2.28
N PRO A 208 -2.68 -0.04 1.02
CA PRO A 208 -4.02 -0.48 0.65
C PRO A 208 -4.35 -1.92 1.06
N VAL A 209 -3.32 -2.77 1.19
CA VAL A 209 -3.46 -4.22 1.39
C VAL A 209 -3.06 -4.71 2.79
N THR A 210 -2.54 -3.83 3.66
CA THR A 210 -2.22 -4.17 5.05
C THR A 210 -3.46 -4.39 5.91
N TRP A 211 -3.31 -4.82 7.16
CA TRP A 211 -4.41 -4.97 8.11
C TRP A 211 -5.08 -3.63 8.41
N ARG A 212 -6.39 -3.67 8.67
CA ARG A 212 -7.20 -2.53 9.08
C ARG A 212 -7.74 -2.73 10.49
N ARG A 213 -7.67 -1.71 11.34
CA ARG A 213 -8.11 -1.75 12.76
C ARG A 213 -9.06 -0.60 13.08
N PRO A 214 -10.36 -0.85 13.27
CA PRO A 214 -11.07 -2.10 13.03
C PRO A 214 -11.04 -2.49 11.55
N GLU A 215 -11.27 -3.78 11.28
CA GLU A 215 -11.38 -4.31 9.93
C GLU A 215 -12.62 -3.74 9.25
N ILE A 216 -12.42 -2.85 8.30
CA ILE A 216 -13.49 -2.17 7.55
C ILE A 216 -13.23 -2.31 6.06
N GLU A 217 -14.23 -2.79 5.34
CA GLU A 217 -14.29 -2.73 3.89
C GLU A 217 -15.68 -2.20 3.48
N PRO A 218 -15.78 -0.92 3.10
CA PRO A 218 -17.03 -0.38 2.59
C PRO A 218 -17.47 -1.16 1.35
N VAL A 219 -18.76 -1.45 1.22
CA VAL A 219 -19.29 -2.07 -0.01
C VAL A 219 -19.12 -1.11 -1.18
N VAL A 220 -18.93 -1.66 -2.39
CA VAL A 220 -18.91 -0.84 -3.61
C VAL A 220 -20.28 -0.16 -3.77
N GLY A 221 -20.26 1.15 -4.00
CA GLY A 221 -21.47 1.96 -4.03
C GLY A 221 -21.80 2.67 -2.71
N THR A 222 -20.90 2.64 -1.71
CA THR A 222 -21.09 3.37 -0.45
C THR A 222 -21.20 4.89 -0.70
N PRO A 223 -22.24 5.57 -0.17
CA PRO A 223 -22.45 7.01 -0.41
C PRO A 223 -21.56 7.86 0.49
N PHE A 224 -20.26 7.87 0.20
CA PHE A 224 -19.30 8.74 0.88
C PHE A 224 -19.53 10.20 0.52
N GLN A 225 -19.45 11.08 1.52
CA GLN A 225 -19.52 12.55 1.35
C GLN A 225 -18.15 13.20 1.49
N GLU A 226 -17.43 12.80 2.55
CA GLU A 226 -16.15 13.37 2.92
C GLU A 226 -15.30 12.33 3.65
N ALA A 227 -13.98 12.39 3.42
CA ALA A 227 -13.03 11.55 4.15
C ALA A 227 -11.77 12.33 4.53
N VAL A 228 -11.16 11.92 5.64
CA VAL A 228 -9.88 12.42 6.13
C VAL A 228 -8.96 11.25 6.40
N VAL A 229 -7.71 11.38 5.97
CA VAL A 229 -6.60 10.51 6.36
C VAL A 229 -5.63 11.32 7.21
N THR A 230 -5.24 10.79 8.36
CA THR A 230 -4.17 11.35 9.20
C THR A 230 -2.92 10.48 9.12
N PHE A 231 -1.76 11.11 9.08
CA PHE A 231 -0.45 10.45 9.17
C PHE A 231 0.57 11.42 9.77
N GLY A 232 1.79 10.96 10.10
CA GLY A 232 2.80 11.84 10.68
C GLY A 232 4.21 11.35 10.38
N PHE A 233 4.76 11.78 9.24
CA PHE A 233 6.11 11.43 8.81
C PHE A 233 6.79 12.61 8.11
N ASP A 234 8.09 12.81 8.41
CA ASP A 234 8.91 13.88 7.84
C ASP A 234 10.25 13.40 7.25
N ARG A 235 10.40 12.09 7.09
CA ARG A 235 11.65 11.53 6.59
C ARG A 235 11.73 11.62 5.07
N GLY A 236 12.71 12.34 4.57
CA GLY A 236 12.95 12.50 3.13
C GLY A 236 12.01 13.50 2.46
N SER A 237 11.65 13.24 1.21
CA SER A 237 10.73 14.07 0.45
C SER A 237 9.28 13.89 0.92
N VAL A 238 8.50 14.97 0.91
CA VAL A 238 7.06 14.97 1.23
C VAL A 238 6.30 13.93 0.39
N GLU A 239 6.65 13.78 -0.88
CA GLU A 239 5.99 12.86 -1.80
C GLU A 239 6.00 11.40 -1.31
N ILE A 240 7.06 10.98 -0.61
CA ILE A 240 7.27 9.59 -0.21
C ILE A 240 6.13 9.09 0.67
N TYR A 241 5.76 9.86 1.70
CA TYR A 241 4.69 9.49 2.62
C TYR A 241 3.32 10.03 2.21
N LEU A 242 3.29 11.14 1.48
CA LEU A 242 2.07 11.68 0.89
C LEU A 242 1.42 10.65 -0.06
N PHE A 243 2.22 9.99 -0.92
CA PHE A 243 1.73 8.93 -1.79
C PHE A 243 1.00 7.83 -1.01
N HIS A 244 1.58 7.38 0.11
CA HIS A 244 0.97 6.37 0.98
C HIS A 244 -0.37 6.84 1.57
N ALA A 245 -0.44 8.09 2.04
CA ALA A 245 -1.67 8.64 2.59
C ALA A 245 -2.76 8.80 1.52
N LEU A 246 -2.37 9.17 0.29
CA LEU A 246 -3.28 9.22 -0.86
C LEU A 246 -3.75 7.82 -1.28
N GLU A 247 -2.91 6.79 -1.18
CA GLU A 247 -3.35 5.41 -1.41
C GLU A 247 -4.36 4.93 -0.37
N VAL A 248 -4.17 5.30 0.91
CA VAL A 248 -5.14 5.02 1.98
C VAL A 248 -6.48 5.70 1.67
N LEU A 249 -6.46 6.96 1.30
CA LEU A 249 -7.66 7.70 0.91
C LEU A 249 -8.35 7.04 -0.29
N GLN A 250 -7.58 6.77 -1.34
CA GLN A 250 -8.10 6.30 -2.62
C GLN A 250 -8.66 4.88 -2.55
N CYS A 251 -7.99 3.93 -1.89
CA CYS A 251 -8.48 2.55 -1.80
C CYS A 251 -9.80 2.42 -1.01
N MET A 252 -10.15 3.44 -0.23
CA MET A 252 -11.43 3.52 0.47
C MET A 252 -12.47 4.25 -0.38
N LEU A 253 -12.13 5.42 -0.94
CA LEU A 253 -13.05 6.27 -1.69
C LEU A 253 -13.34 5.76 -3.10
N GLU A 254 -12.50 4.93 -3.72
CA GLU A 254 -12.83 4.30 -5.02
C GLU A 254 -14.09 3.44 -4.97
N ARG A 255 -14.51 3.05 -3.76
CA ARG A 255 -15.70 2.23 -3.48
C ARG A 255 -16.98 3.08 -3.31
N ARG A 256 -16.90 4.39 -3.56
CA ARG A 256 -18.03 5.31 -3.40
C ARG A 256 -19.13 5.10 -4.44
N ALA A 257 -20.31 5.66 -4.17
CA ALA A 257 -21.41 5.65 -5.11
C ALA A 257 -20.99 6.28 -6.45
N GLY A 258 -21.35 5.64 -7.56
CA GLY A 258 -20.90 6.04 -8.90
C GLY A 258 -19.51 5.54 -9.29
N GLY A 259 -18.73 4.96 -8.35
CA GLY A 259 -17.38 4.45 -8.60
C GLY A 259 -16.33 5.55 -8.77
N GLU A 260 -15.15 5.19 -9.29
CA GLU A 260 -14.07 6.16 -9.51
C GLU A 260 -14.26 6.89 -10.85
N THR A 261 -14.60 8.18 -10.75
CA THR A 261 -14.84 9.05 -11.90
C THR A 261 -13.71 10.05 -12.19
N GLY A 262 -12.72 10.11 -11.30
CA GLY A 262 -11.59 11.01 -11.35
C GLY A 262 -11.67 12.13 -10.32
N VAL A 263 -10.56 12.84 -10.19
CA VAL A 263 -10.35 13.98 -9.30
C VAL A 263 -10.48 15.27 -10.08
N LYS A 264 -11.15 16.27 -9.51
CA LYS A 264 -11.34 17.61 -10.08
C LYS A 264 -10.11 18.48 -9.81
N SER A 265 -9.63 18.45 -8.55
CA SER A 265 -8.50 19.27 -8.14
C SER A 265 -7.76 18.70 -6.93
N VAL A 266 -6.49 19.08 -6.80
CA VAL A 266 -5.66 18.91 -5.62
C VAL A 266 -5.08 20.24 -5.18
N GLU A 267 -4.92 20.45 -3.87
CA GLU A 267 -4.34 21.64 -3.28
C GLU A 267 -3.47 21.26 -2.09
N PHE A 268 -2.23 21.73 -2.07
CA PHE A 268 -1.31 21.53 -0.95
C PHE A 268 -1.34 22.74 0.00
N LEU A 269 -1.58 22.49 1.27
CA LEU A 269 -1.56 23.48 2.33
C LEU A 269 -0.44 23.20 3.34
N GLN A 270 0.12 24.26 3.93
CA GLN A 270 1.12 24.13 5.00
C GLN A 270 0.99 25.24 6.03
N GLY A 271 1.46 24.97 7.26
CA GLY A 271 1.39 25.91 8.37
C GLY A 271 -0.05 26.30 8.72
N ASP A 272 -0.27 27.55 9.10
CA ASP A 272 -1.58 28.06 9.54
C ASP A 272 -2.69 27.87 8.51
N ALA A 273 -2.37 27.80 7.23
CA ALA A 273 -3.37 27.56 6.18
C ALA A 273 -4.07 26.20 6.35
N VAL A 274 -3.40 25.20 6.93
CA VAL A 274 -4.00 23.89 7.25
C VAL A 274 -5.10 24.05 8.29
N TRP A 275 -4.80 24.78 9.37
CA TRP A 275 -5.75 25.00 10.46
C TRP A 275 -6.92 25.85 10.03
N LYS A 276 -6.63 26.95 9.29
CA LYS A 276 -7.66 27.80 8.74
C LYS A 276 -8.61 27.01 7.82
N ALA A 277 -8.09 26.13 6.99
CA ALA A 277 -8.94 25.31 6.13
C ALA A 277 -9.88 24.38 6.93
N GLY A 278 -9.43 23.84 8.07
CA GLY A 278 -10.28 23.08 8.98
C GLY A 278 -11.36 23.94 9.65
N ASP A 279 -11.00 25.14 10.10
CA ASP A 279 -11.94 26.09 10.73
C ASP A 279 -12.99 26.58 9.73
N ASP A 280 -12.60 26.77 8.48
CA ASP A 280 -13.50 27.15 7.37
C ASP A 280 -14.34 25.93 6.85
N GLY A 281 -14.16 24.72 7.43
CA GLY A 281 -14.92 23.52 7.02
C GLY A 281 -14.48 22.91 5.67
N ARG A 282 -13.28 23.23 5.19
CA ARG A 282 -12.73 22.65 3.96
C ARG A 282 -12.26 21.20 4.16
N TRP A 283 -11.98 20.83 5.40
CA TRP A 283 -11.83 19.46 5.90
C TRP A 283 -12.41 19.36 7.31
N SER A 284 -12.82 18.17 7.73
CA SER A 284 -13.58 17.98 8.96
C SER A 284 -12.68 17.64 10.15
N TRP A 285 -12.65 18.50 11.18
CA TRP A 285 -12.05 18.23 12.48
C TRP A 285 -12.63 16.96 13.14
N ARG A 286 -13.95 16.73 12.98
CA ARG A 286 -14.62 15.54 13.51
C ARG A 286 -14.02 14.27 12.90
N LEU A 287 -13.77 14.26 11.58
CA LEU A 287 -13.15 13.12 10.90
C LEU A 287 -11.67 12.96 11.27
N ALA A 288 -10.91 14.06 11.39
CA ALA A 288 -9.53 14.00 11.84
C ALA A 288 -9.42 13.38 13.25
N ASN A 289 -10.27 13.81 14.20
CA ASN A 289 -10.32 13.23 15.53
C ASN A 289 -10.77 11.75 15.51
N ALA A 290 -11.73 11.39 14.68
CA ALA A 290 -12.16 10.00 14.52
C ALA A 290 -11.04 9.10 13.93
N ALA A 291 -10.23 9.61 13.02
CA ALA A 291 -9.05 8.92 12.51
C ALA A 291 -7.97 8.78 13.60
N LEU A 292 -7.59 9.86 14.26
CA LEU A 292 -6.60 9.86 15.35
C LEU A 292 -6.99 8.94 16.50
N SER A 293 -8.27 8.81 16.82
CA SER A 293 -8.74 7.90 17.86
C SER A 293 -8.46 6.41 17.59
N ARG A 294 -8.08 6.06 16.34
CA ARG A 294 -7.67 4.71 15.93
C ARG A 294 -6.16 4.46 16.06
N CYS A 295 -5.38 5.52 16.24
CA CYS A 295 -3.94 5.44 16.34
C CYS A 295 -3.50 5.14 17.78
N ALA A 296 -2.63 4.16 17.95
CA ALA A 296 -2.01 3.85 19.24
C ALA A 296 -0.89 4.84 19.59
N SER A 297 -0.31 5.50 18.58
CA SER A 297 0.80 6.45 18.71
C SER A 297 0.36 7.91 18.88
N THR A 298 -0.94 8.16 19.12
CA THR A 298 -1.45 9.52 19.28
C THR A 298 -0.90 10.19 20.54
N ASN A 299 -0.21 11.33 20.37
CA ASN A 299 0.29 12.11 21.50
C ASN A 299 -0.84 12.84 22.24
N VAL A 300 -0.65 13.01 23.55
CA VAL A 300 -1.59 13.71 24.41
C VAL A 300 -1.50 15.23 24.18
N GLY A 301 -2.62 15.91 24.21
CA GLY A 301 -2.71 17.37 24.10
C GLY A 301 -3.39 17.84 22.83
N PRO A 302 -3.58 19.16 22.67
CA PRO A 302 -4.22 19.72 21.51
C PRO A 302 -3.36 19.50 20.25
N VAL A 303 -3.98 19.01 19.17
CA VAL A 303 -3.30 18.75 17.89
C VAL A 303 -2.50 19.95 17.38
N ARG A 304 -3.06 21.16 17.53
CA ARG A 304 -2.42 22.40 17.07
C ARG A 304 -1.17 22.78 17.86
N GLU A 305 -1.08 22.35 19.11
CA GLU A 305 0.11 22.59 19.95
C GLU A 305 1.20 21.55 19.68
N ASN A 306 0.79 20.31 19.44
CA ASN A 306 1.73 19.22 19.13
C ASN A 306 2.33 19.36 17.71
N VAL A 307 1.55 19.82 16.74
CA VAL A 307 1.95 19.83 15.32
C VAL A 307 2.39 21.23 14.90
N LEU A 308 3.69 21.49 14.96
CA LEU A 308 4.27 22.81 14.64
C LEU A 308 4.36 23.09 13.13
N LYS A 309 4.40 22.05 12.30
CA LYS A 309 4.56 22.16 10.84
C LYS A 309 3.50 21.32 10.11
N PRO A 310 2.22 21.65 10.28
CA PRO A 310 1.17 20.87 9.63
C PRO A 310 1.25 21.01 8.12
N GLN A 311 0.93 19.92 7.42
CA GLN A 311 0.76 19.87 5.98
C GLN A 311 -0.54 19.15 5.65
N ALA A 312 -1.18 19.54 4.57
CA ALA A 312 -2.39 18.86 4.09
C ALA A 312 -2.46 18.87 2.56
N VAL A 313 -3.08 17.85 2.01
CA VAL A 313 -3.54 17.86 0.63
C VAL A 313 -5.05 17.72 0.64
N LEU A 314 -5.73 18.70 0.05
CA LEU A 314 -7.17 18.66 -0.19
C LEU A 314 -7.41 18.10 -1.59
N VAL A 315 -8.35 17.16 -1.69
CA VAL A 315 -8.74 16.49 -2.92
C VAL A 315 -10.23 16.69 -3.14
N GLU A 316 -10.62 17.27 -4.26
CA GLU A 316 -12.00 17.37 -4.69
C GLU A 316 -12.22 16.38 -5.85
N TYR A 317 -13.14 15.43 -5.68
CA TYR A 317 -13.51 14.50 -6.74
C TYR A 317 -14.52 15.10 -7.72
N LEU A 318 -14.60 14.57 -8.93
CA LEU A 318 -15.52 15.09 -9.96
C LEU A 318 -17.00 14.94 -9.58
N ASP A 319 -17.34 14.00 -8.71
CA ASP A 319 -18.69 13.78 -8.19
C ASP A 319 -19.05 14.64 -6.96
N GLY A 320 -18.13 15.50 -6.52
CA GLY A 320 -18.30 16.37 -5.35
C GLY A 320 -17.87 15.75 -4.03
N THR A 321 -17.47 14.49 -3.98
CA THR A 321 -16.86 13.88 -2.78
C THR A 321 -15.58 14.64 -2.43
N ARG A 322 -15.34 14.89 -1.13
CA ARG A 322 -14.16 15.59 -0.64
C ARG A 322 -13.23 14.65 0.11
N GLY A 323 -11.94 14.77 -0.14
CA GLY A 323 -10.90 14.07 0.59
C GLY A 323 -9.87 15.04 1.15
N ALA A 324 -9.31 14.72 2.30
CA ALA A 324 -8.13 15.41 2.83
C ALA A 324 -7.14 14.41 3.40
N VAL A 325 -5.84 14.61 3.16
CA VAL A 325 -4.77 13.90 3.85
C VAL A 325 -3.98 14.91 4.67
N LEU A 326 -3.85 14.64 5.97
CA LEU A 326 -3.26 15.56 6.95
C LEU A 326 -1.97 14.95 7.49
N ASN A 327 -0.83 15.59 7.23
CA ASN A 327 0.45 15.23 7.83
C ASN A 327 0.59 15.94 9.17
N LEU A 328 0.38 15.18 10.24
CA LEU A 328 0.34 15.66 11.63
C LEU A 328 1.55 15.10 12.40
N ILE A 329 2.74 15.51 11.99
CA ILE A 329 4.02 15.13 12.63
C ILE A 329 3.96 15.51 14.11
N GLU A 330 4.52 14.68 14.99
CA GLU A 330 4.45 14.80 16.45
C GLU A 330 3.05 14.52 17.06
N GLN A 331 1.99 14.38 16.26
CA GLN A 331 0.69 13.93 16.76
C GLN A 331 0.51 12.42 16.65
N THR A 332 0.93 11.82 15.55
CA THR A 332 0.83 10.38 15.29
C THR A 332 1.97 9.91 14.41
N SER A 333 2.26 8.62 14.42
CA SER A 333 3.17 7.94 13.47
C SER A 333 2.47 6.81 12.71
N GLU A 334 1.13 6.87 12.61
CA GLU A 334 0.31 5.85 11.95
C GLU A 334 -0.55 6.48 10.85
N PHE A 335 -1.04 5.64 9.94
CA PHE A 335 -2.00 6.04 8.92
C PHE A 335 -3.40 5.65 9.34
N ALA A 336 -4.29 6.60 9.48
CA ALA A 336 -5.68 6.34 9.85
C ALA A 336 -6.66 7.10 8.95
N PHE A 337 -7.74 6.44 8.62
CA PHE A 337 -8.83 6.92 7.77
C PHE A 337 -10.09 7.14 8.59
N ALA A 338 -10.85 8.20 8.27
CA ALA A 338 -12.23 8.36 8.71
C ALA A 338 -13.07 8.99 7.60
N ALA A 339 -14.35 8.65 7.55
CA ALA A 339 -15.26 9.19 6.55
C ALA A 339 -16.70 9.33 7.05
N ASN A 340 -17.40 10.34 6.52
CA ASN A 340 -18.84 10.47 6.60
C ASN A 340 -19.50 9.68 5.46
N ILE A 341 -20.51 8.90 5.82
CA ILE A 341 -21.34 8.14 4.89
C ILE A 341 -22.76 8.65 5.03
N ASP A 342 -23.42 8.94 3.92
CA ASP A 342 -24.80 9.40 3.93
C ASP A 342 -25.71 8.41 4.65
N GLY A 343 -26.66 8.92 5.44
CA GLY A 343 -27.55 8.13 6.28
C GLY A 343 -26.90 7.57 7.56
N ARG A 344 -25.64 7.89 7.87
CA ARG A 344 -24.99 7.50 9.14
C ARG A 344 -24.65 8.73 9.99
N THR A 345 -25.03 8.67 11.28
CA THR A 345 -24.70 9.72 12.25
C THR A 345 -23.20 9.71 12.60
N GLU A 346 -22.63 8.52 12.81
CA GLU A 346 -21.25 8.38 13.24
C GLU A 346 -20.33 8.05 12.05
N PRO A 347 -19.13 8.67 12.01
CA PRO A 347 -18.16 8.39 10.99
C PRO A 347 -17.64 6.96 11.09
N VAL A 348 -17.33 6.36 9.96
CA VAL A 348 -16.52 5.14 9.92
C VAL A 348 -15.05 5.52 10.02
N SER A 349 -14.25 4.75 10.76
CA SER A 349 -12.81 5.01 10.89
C SER A 349 -12.01 3.74 11.11
N SER A 350 -10.77 3.70 10.59
CA SER A 350 -9.86 2.57 10.71
C SER A 350 -8.41 3.02 10.63
N CYS A 351 -7.55 2.42 11.44
CA CYS A 351 -6.10 2.52 11.30
C CYS A 351 -5.61 1.47 10.29
N PHE A 352 -4.76 1.88 9.36
CA PHE A 352 -4.02 0.99 8.45
C PHE A 352 -2.76 0.52 9.16
N TYR A 353 -2.86 -0.65 9.75
CA TYR A 353 -1.87 -1.13 10.70
C TYR A 353 -0.58 -1.58 10.03
N LEU A 354 0.51 -0.96 10.43
CA LEU A 354 1.86 -1.29 10.00
C LEU A 354 2.61 -1.92 11.18
N PRO A 355 2.72 -3.26 11.25
CA PRO A 355 3.50 -3.91 12.29
C PRO A 355 4.90 -3.33 12.43
N ALA A 356 5.33 -3.09 13.66
CA ALA A 356 6.58 -2.40 13.97
C ALA A 356 7.81 -3.08 13.36
N PRO A 357 8.87 -2.31 13.04
CA PRO A 357 10.17 -2.86 12.69
C PRO A 357 10.70 -3.78 13.81
N PRO A 358 11.66 -4.72 13.49
CA PRO A 358 12.44 -4.73 12.25
C PRO A 358 11.82 -5.49 11.07
N GLY A 359 10.81 -6.31 11.28
CA GLY A 359 10.31 -7.24 10.27
C GLY A 359 9.56 -6.61 9.11
N ALA A 360 9.02 -5.39 9.30
CA ALA A 360 8.19 -4.70 8.31
C ALA A 360 7.15 -5.64 7.66
N ARG A 361 6.39 -6.35 8.50
CA ARG A 361 5.47 -7.41 8.07
C ARG A 361 4.30 -6.91 7.22
N PHE A 362 4.10 -5.61 7.16
CA PHE A 362 3.16 -4.99 6.21
C PHE A 362 3.54 -5.22 4.73
N PHE A 363 4.76 -5.70 4.45
CA PHE A 363 5.11 -6.19 3.12
C PHE A 363 4.62 -7.62 2.86
N ASP A 364 4.23 -8.40 3.87
CA ASP A 364 3.68 -9.75 3.68
C ASP A 364 2.38 -9.71 2.86
N PRO A 365 1.37 -8.87 3.20
CA PRO A 365 0.18 -8.67 2.37
C PRO A 365 0.49 -8.23 0.94
N LEU A 366 1.45 -7.33 0.77
CA LEU A 366 1.85 -6.87 -0.57
C LEU A 366 2.46 -8.01 -1.37
N THR A 367 3.41 -8.76 -0.80
CA THR A 367 4.05 -9.90 -1.47
C THR A 367 3.03 -10.95 -1.85
N TYR A 368 2.08 -11.26 -0.97
CA TYR A 368 0.99 -12.19 -1.27
C TYR A 368 0.12 -11.74 -2.46
N ASN A 369 -0.18 -10.45 -2.55
CA ASN A 369 -0.91 -9.91 -3.70
C ASN A 369 -0.06 -9.94 -4.99
N ILE A 370 1.27 -9.76 -4.89
CA ILE A 370 2.19 -9.93 -6.02
C ILE A 370 2.20 -11.40 -6.49
N GLU A 371 2.22 -12.36 -5.57
CA GLU A 371 2.13 -13.79 -5.92
C GLU A 371 0.83 -14.11 -6.66
N LYS A 372 -0.32 -13.64 -6.14
CA LYS A 372 -1.62 -13.81 -6.81
C LYS A 372 -1.61 -13.20 -8.21
N PHE A 373 -1.04 -12.03 -8.34
CA PHE A 373 -0.89 -11.33 -9.61
C PHE A 373 -0.02 -12.13 -10.60
N PHE A 374 1.15 -12.59 -10.17
CA PHE A 374 2.06 -13.34 -11.03
C PHE A 374 1.45 -14.69 -11.47
N ALA A 375 0.71 -15.34 -10.58
CA ALA A 375 0.01 -16.60 -10.90
C ALA A 375 -1.15 -16.39 -11.90
N ALA A 376 -1.90 -15.30 -11.76
CA ALA A 376 -3.08 -15.02 -12.58
C ALA A 376 -2.78 -14.22 -13.87
N GLY A 377 -1.65 -13.52 -13.91
CA GLY A 377 -1.34 -12.54 -14.96
C GLY A 377 -2.17 -11.25 -14.88
N THR A 378 -3.14 -11.19 -13.96
CA THR A 378 -4.05 -10.04 -13.78
C THR A 378 -3.93 -9.52 -12.35
N PRO A 379 -3.71 -8.20 -12.14
CA PRO A 379 -3.55 -7.65 -10.81
C PRO A 379 -4.84 -7.72 -9.99
N PRO A 380 -4.76 -7.87 -8.65
CA PRO A 380 -5.93 -7.98 -7.77
C PRO A 380 -6.69 -6.64 -7.64
N TYR A 381 -6.08 -5.55 -8.03
CA TYR A 381 -6.70 -4.22 -8.12
C TYR A 381 -6.18 -3.49 -9.36
N PRO A 382 -6.98 -2.57 -9.94
CA PRO A 382 -6.59 -1.89 -11.17
C PRO A 382 -5.40 -0.97 -10.96
N VAL A 383 -4.43 -0.98 -11.88
CA VAL A 383 -3.25 -0.12 -11.86
C VAL A 383 -3.62 1.37 -11.98
N GLU A 384 -4.81 1.66 -12.47
CA GLU A 384 -5.38 3.00 -12.53
C GLU A 384 -5.52 3.65 -11.15
N ARG A 385 -5.73 2.87 -10.07
CA ARG A 385 -5.64 3.37 -8.69
C ARG A 385 -4.28 4.03 -8.47
N THR A 386 -3.21 3.31 -8.79
CA THR A 386 -1.85 3.81 -8.60
C THR A 386 -1.50 4.92 -9.60
N LEU A 387 -2.06 4.90 -10.79
CA LEU A 387 -1.94 6.03 -11.73
C LEU A 387 -2.55 7.30 -11.15
N LEU A 388 -3.76 7.22 -10.60
CA LEU A 388 -4.43 8.37 -9.99
C LEU A 388 -3.68 8.88 -8.76
N THR A 389 -3.24 7.99 -7.87
CA THR A 389 -2.47 8.40 -6.66
C THR A 389 -1.10 8.95 -7.02
N SER A 390 -0.40 8.40 -8.02
CA SER A 390 0.84 8.98 -8.57
C SER A 390 0.61 10.38 -9.14
N THR A 391 -0.49 10.57 -9.89
CA THR A 391 -0.85 11.85 -10.47
C THR A 391 -1.19 12.88 -9.39
N MET A 392 -1.98 12.51 -8.38
CA MET A 392 -2.30 13.37 -7.24
C MET A 392 -1.03 13.78 -6.48
N THR A 393 -0.09 12.83 -6.28
CA THR A 393 1.18 13.10 -5.59
C THR A 393 2.02 14.11 -6.36
N ASP A 394 2.24 13.91 -7.67
CA ASP A 394 3.00 14.83 -8.52
C ASP A 394 2.34 16.23 -8.57
N LEU A 395 1.02 16.31 -8.73
CA LEU A 395 0.33 17.60 -8.79
C LEU A 395 0.21 18.28 -7.42
N ALA A 396 0.22 17.53 -6.31
CA ALA A 396 0.32 18.10 -4.97
C ALA A 396 1.70 18.73 -4.71
N THR A 397 2.79 18.11 -5.16
CA THR A 397 4.14 18.74 -5.08
C THR A 397 4.23 19.97 -5.99
N LEU A 398 3.56 19.97 -7.14
CA LEU A 398 3.43 21.16 -7.98
C LEU A 398 2.64 22.28 -7.28
N SER A 399 1.52 21.94 -6.64
CA SER A 399 0.74 22.88 -5.81
C SER A 399 1.61 23.48 -4.70
N GLN A 400 2.36 22.65 -3.98
CA GLN A 400 3.29 23.08 -2.94
C GLN A 400 4.31 24.10 -3.49
N HIS A 401 4.97 23.75 -4.59
CA HIS A 401 5.97 24.59 -5.25
C HIS A 401 5.38 25.94 -5.72
N GLN A 402 4.09 25.97 -6.08
CA GLN A 402 3.36 27.17 -6.47
C GLN A 402 2.67 27.88 -5.29
N GLY A 403 3.09 27.63 -4.05
CA GLY A 403 2.58 28.32 -2.87
C GLY A 403 1.16 27.94 -2.46
N GLY A 404 0.71 26.73 -2.75
CA GLY A 404 -0.62 26.23 -2.38
C GLY A 404 -1.70 26.51 -3.45
N LYS A 405 -1.29 26.76 -4.70
CA LYS A 405 -2.25 26.95 -5.79
C LYS A 405 -3.04 25.67 -6.03
N VAL A 406 -4.35 25.80 -6.19
CA VAL A 406 -5.23 24.70 -6.63
C VAL A 406 -4.82 24.23 -8.03
N ILE A 407 -4.51 22.98 -8.18
CA ILE A 407 -4.16 22.34 -9.46
C ILE A 407 -5.31 21.47 -9.93
N SER A 408 -5.74 21.68 -11.17
CA SER A 408 -6.76 20.89 -11.85
C SER A 408 -6.32 20.56 -13.27
N GLY A 409 -6.93 19.56 -13.88
CA GLY A 409 -6.63 19.25 -15.26
C GLY A 409 -7.02 17.82 -15.66
N PRO A 410 -6.97 17.51 -16.96
CA PRO A 410 -7.45 16.23 -17.49
C PRO A 410 -6.64 15.03 -17.00
N ALA A 411 -5.40 15.20 -16.56
CA ALA A 411 -4.58 14.13 -16.00
C ALA A 411 -5.20 13.49 -14.73
N LEU A 412 -6.00 14.25 -13.99
CA LEU A 412 -6.71 13.78 -12.79
C LEU A 412 -8.00 13.01 -13.12
N ALA A 413 -8.48 13.02 -14.36
CA ALA A 413 -9.74 12.38 -14.76
C ALA A 413 -9.56 10.86 -15.05
N VAL A 414 -8.88 10.15 -14.15
CA VAL A 414 -8.64 8.71 -14.26
C VAL A 414 -9.87 7.95 -13.76
N LYS A 415 -10.48 7.14 -14.63
CA LYS A 415 -11.67 6.36 -14.33
C LYS A 415 -11.35 4.88 -14.31
N TYR A 416 -11.90 4.17 -13.31
CA TYR A 416 -11.79 2.72 -13.21
C TYR A 416 -12.87 2.14 -12.30
N ALA A 417 -13.08 0.84 -12.36
CA ALA A 417 -13.96 0.13 -11.45
C ALA A 417 -13.18 -0.31 -10.20
N ALA A 418 -13.73 -0.05 -9.02
CA ALA A 418 -13.18 -0.57 -7.78
C ALA A 418 -13.24 -2.11 -7.77
N PRO A 419 -12.24 -2.80 -7.22
CA PRO A 419 -12.31 -4.25 -7.05
C PRO A 419 -13.40 -4.62 -6.04
N GLN A 420 -14.06 -5.76 -6.23
CA GLN A 420 -15.07 -6.26 -5.29
C GLN A 420 -14.44 -6.60 -3.93
N ASP A 421 -13.24 -7.18 -3.93
CA ASP A 421 -12.39 -7.41 -2.76
C ASP A 421 -11.16 -6.49 -2.83
N SER A 422 -10.93 -5.69 -1.79
CA SER A 422 -9.77 -4.80 -1.70
C SER A 422 -8.45 -5.55 -1.50
N SER A 423 -8.49 -6.87 -1.32
CA SER A 423 -7.33 -7.75 -1.15
C SER A 423 -6.41 -7.40 0.03
N PHE A 424 -6.95 -6.70 1.05
CA PHE A 424 -6.23 -6.44 2.29
C PHE A 424 -6.24 -7.66 3.21
N PHE A 425 -5.23 -7.79 4.08
CA PHE A 425 -5.18 -8.88 5.04
C PHE A 425 -6.22 -8.68 6.14
N ARG A 426 -6.99 -9.76 6.37
CA ARG A 426 -8.08 -9.83 7.34
C ARG A 426 -7.66 -10.63 8.56
N GLY A 427 -8.44 -10.46 9.64
CA GLY A 427 -8.24 -11.16 10.90
C GLY A 427 -7.14 -10.55 11.77
N PRO A 428 -6.86 -11.16 12.93
CA PRO A 428 -5.87 -10.64 13.85
C PRO A 428 -4.46 -10.75 13.25
N TYR A 429 -3.66 -9.69 13.43
CA TYR A 429 -2.24 -9.79 13.24
C TYR A 429 -1.68 -10.71 14.34
N ILE A 430 -1.12 -11.83 13.92
CA ILE A 430 -0.48 -12.78 14.82
C ILE A 430 1.03 -12.51 14.75
N ASP A 431 1.55 -11.92 15.81
CA ASP A 431 2.99 -11.82 15.98
C ASP A 431 3.49 -13.24 16.33
N ALA A 432 4.32 -13.78 15.46
CA ALA A 432 5.06 -14.99 15.83
C ALA A 432 6.15 -14.52 16.80
N GLY A 433 5.83 -14.59 18.11
CA GLY A 433 6.73 -14.23 19.20
C GLY A 433 8.07 -14.94 19.18
#